data_fc25f1f1e77358addf8c5e61051ab037
#
_entry.id   fc25f1f1e77358addf8c5e61051ab037
#
_cell.length_a   1.000
_cell.length_b   1.000
_cell.length_c   1.000
_cell.angle_alpha   90.00
_cell.angle_beta   90.00
_cell.angle_gamma   90.00
#
_symmetry.space_group_name_H-M   'P 1'
#
loop_
_entity.id
_entity.type
_entity.pdbx_description
1 polymer ?
#
loop_
_entity_poly.entity_id
_entity_poly.type
_entity_poly.pdbx_seq_one_letter_code
_entity_poly.pdbx_strand_id
1 'polypeptide(L)'
;MNDFKKLLEKYADIAIKIGINIEPNQTLVINSPIECAEFVRIIANKAYDAGAKNVRVKWNDEELSLIRYMKAPFETFEEFPAWEVEELESLAKENAAFFIYICFKS
;
A
#
# COMPACT_ATOMS: atom_id res chain seq x y z
N MET A 1 18.62 5.02 16.63
CA MET A 1 17.99 3.96 15.83
C MET A 1 16.71 3.48 16.44
N ASN A 2 16.72 3.14 17.72
CA ASN A 2 15.51 2.74 18.42
C ASN A 2 14.43 3.81 18.41
N ASP A 3 14.85 5.08 18.49
CA ASP A 3 13.91 6.21 18.51
C ASP A 3 13.18 6.35 17.19
N PHE A 4 13.87 6.11 16.07
CA PHE A 4 13.25 6.20 14.76
C PHE A 4 12.22 5.08 14.58
N LYS A 5 12.55 3.87 15.02
CA LYS A 5 11.61 2.76 14.93
C LYS A 5 10.37 3.00 15.79
N LYS A 6 10.56 3.56 16.99
CA LYS A 6 9.43 3.90 17.85
C LYS A 6 8.54 4.96 17.22
N LEU A 7 9.15 5.92 16.53
CA LEU A 7 8.40 6.95 15.82
C LEU A 7 7.56 6.34 14.70
N LEU A 8 8.15 5.42 13.92
CA LEU A 8 7.43 4.71 12.88
C LEU A 8 6.26 3.91 13.45
N GLU A 9 6.46 3.28 14.60
CA GLU A 9 5.39 2.53 15.25
C GLU A 9 4.24 3.42 15.68
N LYS A 10 4.55 4.62 16.18
CA LYS A 10 3.52 5.59 16.55
C LYS A 10 2.74 6.06 15.33
N TYR A 11 3.42 6.35 14.25
CA TYR A 11 2.76 6.73 13.00
C TYR A 11 1.87 5.61 12.48
N ALA A 12 2.35 4.38 12.56
CA ALA A 12 1.57 3.24 12.11
C ALA A 12 0.30 3.07 12.96
N ASP A 13 0.40 3.25 14.27
CA ASP A 13 -0.77 3.20 15.16
C ASP A 13 -1.81 4.25 14.77
N ILE A 14 -1.36 5.46 14.53
CA ILE A 14 -2.26 6.55 14.13
C ILE A 14 -2.89 6.25 12.80
N ALA A 15 -2.10 5.75 11.84
CA ALA A 15 -2.61 5.42 10.52
C ALA A 15 -3.70 4.36 10.59
N ILE A 16 -3.48 3.32 11.39
CA ILE A 16 -4.44 2.21 11.50
C ILE A 16 -5.71 2.63 12.25
N LYS A 17 -5.56 3.34 13.36
CA LYS A 17 -6.69 3.66 14.24
C LYS A 17 -7.52 4.84 13.77
N ILE A 18 -6.88 5.84 13.20
CA ILE A 18 -7.55 7.09 12.85
C ILE A 18 -7.66 7.25 11.34
N GLY A 19 -6.55 7.09 10.61
CA GLY A 19 -6.53 7.31 9.18
C GLY A 19 -7.29 6.26 8.39
N ILE A 20 -6.94 4.99 8.59
CA ILE A 20 -7.56 3.88 7.88
C ILE A 20 -8.81 3.41 8.58
N ASN A 21 -8.78 3.41 9.91
CA ASN A 21 -9.89 2.95 10.76
C ASN A 21 -10.37 1.55 10.33
N ILE A 22 -9.44 0.61 10.36
CA ILE A 22 -9.69 -0.75 9.88
C ILE A 22 -10.79 -1.43 10.68
N GLU A 23 -11.71 -2.08 9.98
CA GLU A 23 -12.79 -2.82 10.61
C GLU A 23 -12.43 -4.30 10.69
N PRO A 24 -12.99 -5.03 11.68
CA PRO A 24 -12.75 -6.47 11.77
C PRO A 24 -13.10 -7.18 10.46
N ASN A 25 -12.28 -8.12 10.05
CA ASN A 25 -12.43 -8.90 8.82
C ASN A 25 -12.32 -8.08 7.53
N GLN A 26 -11.82 -6.89 7.59
CA GLN A 26 -11.62 -6.06 6.41
C GLN A 26 -10.25 -6.34 5.78
N THR A 27 -10.18 -6.31 4.46
CA THR A 27 -8.92 -6.39 3.74
C THR A 27 -8.32 -4.99 3.62
N LEU A 28 -7.03 -4.87 3.90
CA LEU A 28 -6.30 -3.62 3.73
C LEU A 28 -5.41 -3.72 2.50
N VAL A 29 -5.50 -2.74 1.62
CA VAL A 29 -4.63 -2.67 0.43
C VAL A 29 -3.71 -1.47 0.61
N ILE A 30 -2.40 -1.73 0.59
CA ILE A 30 -1.38 -0.69 0.75
C ILE A 30 -0.65 -0.49 -0.57
N ASN A 31 -0.59 0.75 -1.04
CA ASN A 31 0.26 1.13 -2.16
C ASN A 31 1.46 1.87 -1.60
N SER A 32 2.67 1.39 -1.88
CA SER A 32 3.87 1.97 -1.30
C SER A 32 5.07 1.84 -2.21
N PRO A 33 5.98 2.83 -2.20
CA PRO A 33 7.29 2.65 -2.81
C PRO A 33 8.06 1.53 -2.11
N ILE A 34 8.89 0.82 -2.86
CA ILE A 34 9.65 -0.30 -2.29
C ILE A 34 10.60 0.14 -1.18
N GLU A 35 11.05 1.39 -1.21
CA GLU A 35 11.97 1.92 -0.20
C GLU A 35 11.34 2.03 1.18
N CYS A 36 10.02 1.98 1.27
CA CYS A 36 9.29 2.12 2.53
C CYS A 36 8.85 0.79 3.12
N ALA A 37 9.50 -0.30 2.72
CA ALA A 37 9.12 -1.64 3.14
C ALA A 37 9.07 -1.80 4.67
N GLU A 38 10.00 -1.18 5.38
CA GLU A 38 10.04 -1.30 6.84
C GLU A 38 8.76 -0.75 7.47
N PHE A 39 8.32 0.42 7.02
CA PHE A 39 7.09 1.03 7.54
C PHE A 39 5.86 0.19 7.18
N VAL A 40 5.83 -0.33 5.95
CA VAL A 40 4.72 -1.18 5.50
C VAL A 40 4.60 -2.43 6.36
N ARG A 41 5.73 -3.04 6.72
CA ARG A 41 5.71 -4.22 7.59
C ARG A 41 5.13 -3.90 8.95
N ILE A 42 5.44 -2.73 9.50
CA ILE A 42 4.89 -2.30 10.77
C ILE A 42 3.37 -2.09 10.65
N ILE A 43 2.94 -1.41 9.59
CA ILE A 43 1.51 -1.19 9.34
C ILE A 43 0.76 -2.51 9.19
N ALA A 44 1.32 -3.45 8.41
CA ALA A 44 0.68 -4.74 8.20
C ALA A 44 0.49 -5.48 9.52
N ASN A 45 1.54 -5.50 10.36
CA ASN A 45 1.46 -6.16 11.65
C ASN A 45 0.37 -5.56 12.53
N LYS A 46 0.31 -4.23 12.58
CA LYS A 46 -0.70 -3.53 13.38
C LYS A 46 -2.11 -3.70 12.81
N ALA A 47 -2.22 -3.78 11.48
CA ALA A 47 -3.53 -4.00 10.85
C ALA A 47 -4.10 -5.37 11.25
N TYR A 48 -3.27 -6.40 11.23
CA TYR A 48 -3.71 -7.72 11.68
C TYR A 48 -4.09 -7.72 13.15
N ASP A 49 -3.33 -7.00 13.97
CA ASP A 49 -3.67 -6.86 15.39
C ASP A 49 -5.01 -6.16 15.58
N ALA A 50 -5.37 -5.27 14.67
CA ALA A 50 -6.65 -4.55 14.73
C ALA A 50 -7.80 -5.36 14.15
N GLY A 51 -7.53 -6.56 13.62
CA GLY A 51 -8.57 -7.45 13.14
C GLY A 51 -8.68 -7.58 11.63
N ALA A 52 -7.70 -7.07 10.88
CA ALA A 52 -7.73 -7.20 9.42
C ALA A 52 -7.77 -8.67 8.99
N LYS A 53 -8.58 -8.95 8.00
CA LYS A 53 -8.65 -10.28 7.42
C LYS A 53 -7.41 -10.60 6.59
N ASN A 54 -6.93 -9.62 5.84
CA ASN A 54 -5.80 -9.78 4.96
C ASN A 54 -5.17 -8.42 4.69
N VAL A 55 -3.86 -8.40 4.49
CA VAL A 55 -3.14 -7.18 4.10
C VAL A 55 -2.43 -7.45 2.79
N ARG A 56 -2.80 -6.73 1.76
CA ARG A 56 -2.19 -6.86 0.44
C ARG A 56 -1.40 -5.61 0.13
N VAL A 57 -0.20 -5.78 -0.42
CA VAL A 57 0.68 -4.65 -0.69
C VAL A 57 1.01 -4.59 -2.17
N LYS A 58 0.84 -3.43 -2.74
CA LYS A 58 1.27 -3.15 -4.11
C LYS A 58 2.51 -2.27 -4.02
N TRP A 59 3.60 -2.77 -4.54
CA TRP A 59 4.88 -2.09 -4.48
C TRP A 59 5.12 -1.28 -5.74
N ASN A 60 5.67 -0.08 -5.58
CA ASN A 60 6.05 0.78 -6.68
C ASN A 60 7.56 0.98 -6.66
N ASP A 61 8.17 0.91 -7.83
CA ASP A 61 9.58 1.18 -8.01
C ASP A 61 9.73 2.30 -9.03
N GLU A 62 10.22 3.45 -8.57
CA GLU A 62 10.37 4.61 -9.44
C GLU A 62 11.32 4.34 -10.61
N GLU A 63 12.36 3.56 -10.38
CA GLU A 63 13.30 3.22 -11.45
C GLU A 63 12.64 2.38 -12.54
N LEU A 64 11.82 1.41 -12.15
CA LEU A 64 11.07 0.62 -13.12
C LEU A 64 10.05 1.47 -13.86
N SER A 65 9.40 2.38 -13.16
CA SER A 65 8.44 3.29 -13.78
C SER A 65 9.11 4.17 -14.81
N LEU A 66 10.30 4.66 -14.50
CA LEU A 66 11.08 5.48 -15.44
C LEU A 66 11.48 4.67 -16.67
N ILE A 67 11.95 3.45 -16.47
CA ILE A 67 12.34 2.57 -17.58
C ILE A 67 11.14 2.35 -18.50
N ARG A 68 9.98 2.07 -17.92
CA ARG A 68 8.76 1.87 -18.71
C ARG A 68 8.42 3.13 -19.49
N TYR A 69 8.51 4.28 -18.84
CA TYR A 69 8.20 5.56 -19.48
C TYR A 69 9.10 5.82 -20.68
N MET A 70 10.39 5.49 -20.57
CA MET A 70 11.36 5.77 -21.63
C MET A 70 11.39 4.70 -22.74
N LYS A 71 11.03 3.46 -22.42
CA LYS A 71 11.24 2.33 -23.33
C LYS A 71 9.98 1.69 -23.87
N ALA A 72 8.87 1.76 -23.17
CA ALA A 72 7.64 1.10 -23.59
C ALA A 72 7.02 1.81 -24.80
N PRO A 73 6.33 1.06 -25.69
CA PRO A 73 5.61 1.69 -26.78
C PRO A 73 4.54 2.66 -26.29
N PHE A 74 4.34 3.74 -27.04
CA PHE A 74 3.39 4.77 -26.65
C PHE A 74 1.99 4.21 -26.37
N GLU A 75 1.58 3.24 -27.16
CA GLU A 75 0.25 2.63 -27.07
C GLU A 75 -0.01 1.98 -25.71
N THR A 76 1.05 1.49 -25.03
CA THR A 76 0.86 0.81 -23.75
C THR A 76 0.43 1.74 -22.63
N PHE A 77 0.66 3.04 -22.79
CA PHE A 77 0.26 4.02 -21.76
C PHE A 77 -1.24 4.28 -21.77
N GLU A 78 -1.91 3.92 -22.85
CA GLU A 78 -3.36 4.09 -22.95
C GLU A 78 -4.11 2.82 -22.53
N GLU A 79 -3.40 1.71 -22.38
CA GLU A 79 -4.02 0.44 -22.03
C GLU A 79 -4.17 0.31 -20.52
N PHE A 80 -5.35 -0.07 -20.10
CA PHE A 80 -5.60 -0.42 -18.71
C PHE A 80 -5.93 -1.91 -18.69
N PRO A 81 -5.04 -2.75 -18.15
CA PRO A 81 -5.23 -4.21 -18.22
C PRO A 81 -6.51 -4.66 -17.55
N ALA A 82 -7.23 -5.57 -18.20
CA ALA A 82 -8.49 -6.08 -17.65
C ALA A 82 -8.33 -6.71 -16.29
N TRP A 83 -7.20 -7.38 -16.02
CA TRP A 83 -6.98 -8.03 -14.73
C TRP A 83 -6.86 -7.01 -13.60
N GLU A 84 -6.36 -5.79 -13.87
CA GLU A 84 -6.32 -4.75 -12.86
C GLU A 84 -7.71 -4.25 -12.52
N VAL A 85 -8.58 -4.11 -13.54
CA VAL A 85 -9.96 -3.71 -13.32
C VAL A 85 -10.68 -4.76 -12.48
N GLU A 86 -10.52 -6.02 -12.80
CA GLU A 86 -11.14 -7.11 -12.06
C GLU A 86 -10.69 -7.14 -10.60
N GLU A 87 -9.41 -6.90 -10.37
CA GLU A 87 -8.88 -6.86 -9.01
C GLU A 87 -9.52 -5.72 -8.21
N LEU A 88 -9.59 -4.53 -8.79
CA LEU A 88 -10.19 -3.39 -8.12
C LEU A 88 -11.67 -3.61 -7.83
N GLU A 89 -12.40 -4.20 -8.78
CA GLU A 89 -13.81 -4.50 -8.60
C GLU A 89 -14.03 -5.53 -7.48
N SER A 90 -13.19 -6.56 -7.44
CA SER A 90 -13.26 -7.58 -6.39
C SER A 90 -13.01 -6.99 -5.01
N LEU A 91 -11.99 -6.13 -4.90
CA LEU A 91 -11.66 -5.49 -3.63
C LEU A 91 -12.77 -4.53 -3.19
N ALA A 92 -13.37 -3.81 -4.13
CA ALA A 92 -14.48 -2.93 -3.81
C ALA A 92 -15.68 -3.70 -3.28
N LYS A 93 -15.96 -4.87 -3.84
CA LYS A 93 -17.06 -5.72 -3.38
C LYS A 93 -16.82 -6.25 -1.98
N GLU A 94 -15.56 -6.48 -1.62
CA GLU A 94 -15.19 -6.92 -0.28
C GLU A 94 -15.19 -5.78 0.74
N ASN A 95 -15.44 -4.56 0.31
CA ASN A 95 -15.35 -3.38 1.17
C ASN A 95 -13.94 -3.21 1.73
N ALA A 96 -12.93 -3.38 0.87
CA ALA A 96 -11.54 -3.26 1.28
C ALA A 96 -11.19 -1.82 1.64
N ALA A 97 -10.30 -1.66 2.60
CA ALA A 97 -9.73 -0.36 2.94
C ALA A 97 -8.47 -0.15 2.10
N PHE A 98 -8.24 1.09 1.70
CA PHE A 98 -7.09 1.44 0.87
C PHE A 98 -6.22 2.45 1.60
N PHE A 99 -4.92 2.25 1.54
CA PHE A 99 -3.94 3.15 2.10
C PHE A 99 -2.84 3.39 1.08
N ILE A 100 -2.63 4.65 0.74
CA ILE A 100 -1.57 5.04 -0.20
C ILE A 100 -0.50 5.74 0.61
N TYR A 101 0.72 5.20 0.59
CA TYR A 101 1.83 5.74 1.34
C TYR A 101 2.85 6.34 0.40
N ILE A 102 3.20 7.59 0.65
CA ILE A 102 4.24 8.28 -0.11
C ILE A 102 5.42 8.50 0.83
N CYS A 103 6.55 7.92 0.47
CA CYS A 103 7.76 8.01 1.27
C CYS A 103 8.67 9.08 0.68
N PHE A 104 9.00 10.07 1.47
CA PHE A 104 9.95 11.09 1.03
C PHE A 104 11.34 10.70 1.49
N LYS A 105 12.22 10.53 0.54
CA LYS A 105 13.63 10.32 0.85
C LYS A 105 14.26 11.64 1.16
N SER A 106 14.87 11.71 2.29
CA SER A 106 15.66 12.89 2.67
C SER A 106 17.05 12.80 2.08
#